data_d9fb08a46a4ef2d9a88827491e46b71d
#
_entry.id   d9fb08a46a4ef2d9a88827491e46b71d
#
_cell.length_a   1.000
_cell.length_b   1.000
_cell.length_c   1.000
_cell.angle_alpha   90.00
_cell.angle_beta   90.00
_cell.angle_gamma   90.00
#
_symmetry.space_group_name_H-M   'P 1'
#
loop_
_entity.id
_entity.type
_entity.pdbx_description
1 polymer ?
#
loop_
_entity_poly.entity_id
_entity_poly.type
_entity_poly.pdbx_seq_one_letter_code
_entity_poly.pdbx_strand_id
1 'polypeptide(L)'
;MRIDFKLFCAASAAVLLLTGTTGAAADVAVSGAAIPASSEDARFTAFLDAEFAQEIQLRPQLATRLGLKDGQDKLDDISDAGLLKRLSWRRASVAKMKAEFVRAKLSPAAQANFDIWSQELDRAELTYKYRRYQPPFYSFLYSVHAELPNFLINTHLVRSASDMKAYSARLRALPAVLDTAIAQSRLSTAEGIRAPRFEIERVISGSGHLISGAPFDNGPDSPLWADIKAKVGKLQTTGTVTEAEATTLLDEGRRSLSDIAPAYRRVMAWAEAELPTAPSGRVGAISLPGGAGWYAAALKLNTTTDMTAAQIHKVGLAEVARIEAAQDALAVQAGFKDRQAYYAARAAQFPPTPWTDEARTDYLRRANETIAHTRTLLPQWFGQLPAYRVEVVREPSFSEVAGGAAHAGGPSPDGARPGRVYVHLLGMTDDPADLYNLMCHEGIPGHVLQGDIQVRQTDAPKFRRTYGYVAYNEGWALYTEALCKEMGVYPDIAADFMRLDAELFRGARLVVDTGIHAMGWTEDQAVDYMMKTGRRPPDQARSEVRRYITLPGQATGYKIGMLKIMELRHKAEAELGSRFDLRSFHDLVVGSGSMPLSVLERRVTDWIASQR
;
A
#
# COMPACT_ATOMS: atom_id res chain seq x y z
N MET A 1 33.34 5.48 1.46
CA MET A 1 32.37 4.45 1.83
C MET A 1 31.13 4.71 1.00
N ARG A 2 30.98 4.01 -0.12
CA ARG A 2 29.86 4.18 -1.06
C ARG A 2 28.65 3.45 -0.48
N ILE A 3 27.61 4.18 -0.15
CA ILE A 3 26.31 3.63 0.28
C ILE A 3 25.44 3.57 -0.97
N ASP A 4 25.23 2.37 -1.50
CA ASP A 4 24.26 2.11 -2.56
C ASP A 4 22.84 2.14 -1.97
N PHE A 5 22.14 3.26 -2.18
CA PHE A 5 20.71 3.37 -1.89
C PHE A 5 19.90 2.76 -3.06
N LYS A 6 19.48 1.50 -2.91
CA LYS A 6 18.46 0.92 -3.81
C LYS A 6 17.06 1.23 -3.27
N LEU A 7 16.24 1.73 -4.19
CA LEU A 7 14.87 2.21 -3.96
C LEU A 7 13.94 1.16 -3.32
N PHE A 8 13.24 1.60 -2.29
CA PHE A 8 12.09 0.92 -1.73
C PHE A 8 10.81 1.30 -2.47
N CYS A 9 10.16 0.35 -3.11
CA CYS A 9 8.78 0.46 -3.57
C CYS A 9 7.95 -0.66 -2.96
N ALA A 10 7.28 -0.37 -1.85
CA ALA A 10 6.18 -1.21 -1.38
C ALA A 10 4.86 -0.53 -1.74
N ALA A 11 4.37 -0.77 -2.95
CA ALA A 11 3.00 -0.45 -3.32
C ALA A 11 2.25 -1.76 -3.49
N SER A 12 1.41 -2.11 -2.52
CA SER A 12 0.45 -3.21 -2.64
C SER A 12 -0.56 -2.84 -3.73
N ALA A 13 -0.33 -3.27 -4.96
CA ALA A 13 -1.28 -3.20 -6.04
C ALA A 13 -1.62 -4.62 -6.48
N ALA A 14 -2.76 -5.13 -6.05
CA ALA A 14 -3.33 -6.35 -6.59
C ALA A 14 -3.69 -6.14 -8.07
N VAL A 15 -3.01 -6.84 -8.98
CA VAL A 15 -3.31 -6.83 -10.41
C VAL A 15 -4.19 -8.03 -10.74
N LEU A 16 -5.40 -7.74 -11.20
CA LEU A 16 -6.34 -8.74 -11.75
C LEU A 16 -6.13 -8.90 -13.26
N LEU A 17 -5.99 -10.14 -13.70
CA LEU A 17 -6.02 -10.54 -15.11
C LEU A 17 -7.23 -11.43 -15.38
N LEU A 18 -8.08 -11.00 -16.31
CA LEU A 18 -9.17 -11.82 -16.87
C LEU A 18 -8.70 -12.47 -18.17
N THR A 19 -8.58 -13.81 -18.17
CA THR A 19 -8.64 -14.62 -19.41
C THR A 19 -9.47 -15.87 -19.10
N GLY A 20 -10.58 -16.03 -19.80
CA GLY A 20 -11.45 -17.18 -19.62
C GLY A 20 -10.94 -18.41 -20.38
N THR A 21 -10.95 -19.56 -19.73
CA THR A 21 -11.13 -20.88 -20.35
C THR A 21 -11.75 -21.81 -19.31
N THR A 22 -12.73 -22.58 -19.75
CA THR A 22 -13.59 -23.49 -18.97
C THR A 22 -12.84 -24.74 -18.52
N GLY A 23 -12.80 -24.95 -17.20
CA GLY A 23 -12.38 -26.21 -16.58
C GLY A 23 -13.27 -26.49 -15.38
N ALA A 24 -13.97 -27.62 -15.37
CA ALA A 24 -14.93 -28.00 -14.35
C ALA A 24 -14.25 -28.24 -13.00
N ALA A 25 -14.65 -27.48 -11.99
CA ALA A 25 -14.32 -27.70 -10.58
C ALA A 25 -15.60 -28.15 -9.86
N ALA A 26 -15.45 -29.14 -9.01
CA ALA A 26 -16.55 -29.75 -8.25
C ALA A 26 -17.15 -28.73 -7.26
N ASP A 27 -18.46 -28.56 -7.34
CA ASP A 27 -19.25 -27.72 -6.44
C ASP A 27 -19.24 -28.30 -5.02
N VAL A 28 -18.65 -27.55 -4.10
CA VAL A 28 -19.01 -27.63 -2.67
C VAL A 28 -19.90 -26.41 -2.40
N ALA A 29 -21.20 -26.64 -2.48
CA ALA A 29 -22.21 -25.63 -2.20
C ALA A 29 -22.21 -25.30 -0.70
N VAL A 30 -21.65 -24.13 -0.34
CA VAL A 30 -21.96 -23.46 0.93
C VAL A 30 -23.14 -22.52 0.64
N SER A 31 -24.34 -22.95 1.02
CA SER A 31 -25.56 -22.16 0.88
C SER A 31 -25.61 -21.05 1.93
N GLY A 32 -24.97 -19.93 1.65
CA GLY A 32 -25.42 -18.65 2.16
C GLY A 32 -26.41 -18.08 1.13
N ALA A 33 -27.70 -18.11 1.41
CA ALA A 33 -28.71 -17.58 0.51
C ALA A 33 -28.42 -16.10 0.24
N ALA A 34 -27.85 -15.80 -0.93
CA ALA A 34 -27.74 -14.45 -1.43
C ALA A 34 -29.19 -13.92 -1.57
N ILE A 35 -29.54 -12.89 -0.82
CA ILE A 35 -30.79 -12.14 -1.02
C ILE A 35 -30.75 -11.66 -2.48
N PRO A 36 -31.73 -12.02 -3.33
CA PRO A 36 -31.72 -11.59 -4.72
C PRO A 36 -31.66 -10.04 -4.74
N ALA A 37 -30.63 -9.50 -5.42
CA ALA A 37 -30.47 -8.07 -5.57
C ALA A 37 -31.78 -7.51 -6.11
N SER A 38 -32.32 -6.46 -5.47
CA SER A 38 -33.52 -5.78 -5.99
C SER A 38 -33.19 -5.26 -7.40
N SER A 39 -34.21 -5.07 -8.23
CA SER A 39 -34.01 -4.46 -9.56
C SER A 39 -33.30 -3.10 -9.46
N GLU A 40 -33.47 -2.40 -8.35
CA GLU A 40 -32.83 -1.12 -8.04
C GLU A 40 -31.34 -1.29 -7.73
N ASP A 41 -30.94 -2.29 -6.96
CA ASP A 41 -29.52 -2.58 -6.68
C ASP A 41 -28.76 -2.99 -7.95
N ALA A 42 -29.38 -3.81 -8.80
CA ALA A 42 -28.79 -4.20 -10.08
C ALA A 42 -28.60 -2.98 -11.01
N ARG A 43 -29.62 -2.09 -11.08
CA ARG A 43 -29.53 -0.84 -11.83
C ARG A 43 -28.44 0.07 -11.27
N PHE A 44 -28.33 0.15 -9.96
CA PHE A 44 -27.31 0.94 -9.28
C PHE A 44 -25.90 0.39 -9.52
N THR A 45 -25.71 -0.92 -9.45
CA THR A 45 -24.43 -1.58 -9.77
C THR A 45 -23.99 -1.29 -11.20
N ALA A 46 -24.93 -1.42 -12.17
CA ALA A 46 -24.66 -1.10 -13.58
C ALA A 46 -24.27 0.38 -13.78
N PHE A 47 -24.92 1.30 -13.06
CA PHE A 47 -24.56 2.71 -13.06
C PHE A 47 -23.12 2.92 -12.57
N LEU A 48 -22.76 2.35 -11.41
CA LEU A 48 -21.41 2.48 -10.83
C LEU A 48 -20.33 1.88 -11.75
N ASP A 49 -20.63 0.77 -12.39
CA ASP A 49 -19.71 0.13 -13.34
C ASP A 49 -19.48 0.98 -14.59
N ALA A 50 -20.54 1.65 -15.09
CA ALA A 50 -20.44 2.57 -16.23
C ALA A 50 -19.64 3.82 -15.87
N GLU A 51 -19.86 4.40 -14.69
CA GLU A 51 -19.08 5.54 -14.21
C GLU A 51 -17.61 5.16 -13.96
N PHE A 52 -17.34 3.98 -13.38
CA PHE A 52 -15.98 3.51 -13.19
C PHE A 52 -15.23 3.27 -14.51
N ALA A 53 -15.93 2.80 -15.54
CA ALA A 53 -15.35 2.69 -16.89
C ALA A 53 -14.89 4.05 -17.45
N GLN A 54 -15.62 5.14 -17.16
CA GLN A 54 -15.20 6.50 -17.51
C GLN A 54 -13.99 6.96 -16.69
N GLU A 55 -13.92 6.63 -15.40
CA GLU A 55 -12.73 6.90 -14.57
C GLU A 55 -11.47 6.25 -15.16
N ILE A 56 -11.59 4.99 -15.56
CA ILE A 56 -10.48 4.24 -16.17
C ILE A 56 -9.96 4.95 -17.43
N GLN A 57 -10.85 5.50 -18.28
CA GLN A 57 -10.43 6.26 -19.47
C GLN A 57 -9.66 7.54 -19.13
N LEU A 58 -9.91 8.15 -17.96
CA LEU A 58 -9.19 9.31 -17.45
C LEU A 58 -7.86 8.95 -16.76
N ARG A 59 -7.61 7.64 -16.53
CA ARG A 59 -6.48 7.11 -15.77
C ARG A 59 -5.86 5.90 -16.46
N PRO A 60 -5.17 6.07 -17.58
CA PRO A 60 -4.59 4.96 -18.36
C PRO A 60 -3.60 4.09 -17.57
N GLN A 61 -2.90 4.65 -16.58
CA GLN A 61 -2.04 3.85 -15.70
C GLN A 61 -2.87 2.94 -14.78
N LEU A 62 -4.06 3.38 -14.33
CA LEU A 62 -4.99 2.53 -13.59
C LEU A 62 -5.52 1.39 -14.47
N ALA A 63 -5.90 1.68 -15.74
CA ALA A 63 -6.30 0.65 -16.69
C ALA A 63 -5.25 -0.47 -16.80
N THR A 64 -3.97 -0.08 -16.93
CA THR A 64 -2.86 -1.05 -16.98
C THR A 64 -2.71 -1.85 -15.69
N ARG A 65 -2.85 -1.22 -14.51
CA ARG A 65 -2.83 -1.92 -13.21
C ARG A 65 -3.94 -2.95 -13.11
N LEU A 66 -5.08 -2.71 -13.75
CA LEU A 66 -6.21 -3.64 -13.84
C LEU A 66 -6.06 -4.69 -14.97
N GLY A 67 -4.96 -4.69 -15.70
CA GLY A 67 -4.72 -5.62 -16.81
C GLY A 67 -5.53 -5.29 -18.07
N LEU A 68 -6.16 -4.11 -18.13
CA LEU A 68 -6.92 -3.65 -19.30
C LEU A 68 -5.98 -3.12 -20.37
N LYS A 69 -6.38 -3.29 -21.64
CA LYS A 69 -5.58 -2.90 -22.80
C LYS A 69 -5.82 -1.44 -23.24
N ASP A 70 -6.92 -0.84 -22.81
CA ASP A 70 -7.30 0.52 -23.20
C ASP A 70 -6.30 1.55 -22.68
N GLY A 71 -5.77 2.39 -23.57
CA GLY A 71 -4.82 3.45 -23.22
C GLY A 71 -3.44 2.94 -22.77
N GLN A 72 -3.04 1.71 -23.12
CA GLN A 72 -1.73 1.17 -22.78
C GLN A 72 -0.55 1.97 -23.35
N ASP A 73 -0.78 2.79 -24.36
CA ASP A 73 0.17 3.71 -25.00
C ASP A 73 0.26 5.07 -24.30
N LYS A 74 -0.59 5.35 -23.28
CA LYS A 74 -0.74 6.66 -22.63
C LYS A 74 -0.31 6.62 -21.17
N LEU A 75 0.12 7.79 -20.65
CA LEU A 75 0.36 8.06 -19.24
C LEU A 75 -0.75 8.97 -18.69
N ASP A 76 -0.90 9.00 -17.34
CA ASP A 76 -1.87 9.87 -16.68
C ASP A 76 -1.48 11.35 -16.88
N ASP A 77 -2.46 12.21 -17.12
CA ASP A 77 -2.26 13.66 -17.17
C ASP A 77 -2.18 14.21 -15.74
N ILE A 78 -0.97 14.62 -15.35
CA ILE A 78 -0.66 15.19 -14.02
C ILE A 78 -0.73 16.72 -13.98
N SER A 79 -1.13 17.38 -15.07
CA SER A 79 -1.32 18.83 -15.12
C SER A 79 -2.51 19.28 -14.27
N ASP A 80 -2.58 20.58 -13.93
CA ASP A 80 -3.76 21.16 -13.29
C ASP A 80 -5.04 20.94 -14.10
N ALA A 81 -4.95 21.00 -15.44
CA ALA A 81 -6.08 20.72 -16.32
C ALA A 81 -6.53 19.26 -16.23
N GLY A 82 -5.59 18.30 -16.22
CA GLY A 82 -5.87 16.88 -16.03
C GLY A 82 -6.48 16.58 -14.65
N LEU A 83 -5.93 17.18 -13.59
CA LEU A 83 -6.47 17.07 -12.24
C LEU A 83 -7.90 17.63 -12.16
N LEU A 84 -8.13 18.82 -12.72
CA LEU A 84 -9.45 19.45 -12.75
C LEU A 84 -10.46 18.65 -13.56
N LYS A 85 -10.05 18.09 -14.70
CA LYS A 85 -10.89 17.21 -15.53
C LYS A 85 -11.40 16.01 -14.74
N ARG A 86 -10.50 15.33 -13.98
CA ARG A 86 -10.87 14.20 -13.12
C ARG A 86 -11.83 14.62 -12.00
N LEU A 87 -11.56 15.75 -11.34
CA LEU A 87 -12.45 16.29 -10.30
C LEU A 87 -13.83 16.65 -10.87
N SER A 88 -13.87 17.34 -12.02
CA SER A 88 -15.14 17.73 -12.67
C SER A 88 -15.97 16.52 -13.05
N TRP A 89 -15.33 15.46 -13.59
CA TRP A 89 -16.00 14.19 -13.84
C TRP A 89 -16.55 13.59 -12.54
N ARG A 90 -15.78 13.53 -11.45
CA ARG A 90 -16.23 12.98 -10.17
C ARG A 90 -17.43 13.75 -9.59
N ARG A 91 -17.43 15.09 -9.68
CA ARG A 91 -18.55 15.94 -9.30
C ARG A 91 -19.82 15.59 -10.08
N ALA A 92 -19.70 15.50 -11.39
CA ALA A 92 -20.82 15.16 -12.27
C ALA A 92 -21.37 13.75 -11.99
N SER A 93 -20.49 12.77 -11.81
CA SER A 93 -20.85 11.39 -11.51
C SER A 93 -21.61 11.26 -10.19
N VAL A 94 -21.13 11.91 -9.12
CA VAL A 94 -21.83 11.88 -7.81
C VAL A 94 -23.14 12.65 -7.86
N ALA A 95 -23.21 13.78 -8.57
CA ALA A 95 -24.45 14.52 -8.75
C ALA A 95 -25.50 13.68 -9.49
N LYS A 96 -25.11 13.00 -10.57
CA LYS A 96 -25.96 12.09 -11.33
C LYS A 96 -26.44 10.92 -10.46
N MET A 97 -25.55 10.29 -9.70
CA MET A 97 -25.91 9.24 -8.75
C MET A 97 -27.00 9.68 -7.78
N LYS A 98 -26.83 10.85 -7.16
CA LYS A 98 -27.79 11.39 -6.17
C LYS A 98 -29.13 11.81 -6.79
N ALA A 99 -29.16 12.16 -8.09
CA ALA A 99 -30.38 12.47 -8.82
C ALA A 99 -31.16 11.22 -9.22
N GLU A 100 -30.47 10.12 -9.55
CA GLU A 100 -31.08 8.91 -10.09
C GLU A 100 -31.45 7.86 -9.02
N PHE A 101 -30.77 7.88 -7.86
CA PHE A 101 -30.91 6.85 -6.83
C PHE A 101 -31.20 7.44 -5.46
N VAL A 102 -32.20 6.88 -4.78
CA VAL A 102 -32.55 7.20 -3.40
C VAL A 102 -31.86 6.18 -2.48
N ARG A 103 -30.85 6.61 -1.71
CA ARG A 103 -30.06 5.74 -0.84
C ARG A 103 -30.90 4.80 0.02
N ALA A 104 -31.98 5.29 0.65
CA ALA A 104 -32.84 4.50 1.55
C ALA A 104 -33.61 3.36 0.84
N LYS A 105 -33.68 3.35 -0.50
CA LYS A 105 -34.32 2.28 -1.28
C LYS A 105 -33.36 1.16 -1.68
N LEU A 106 -32.07 1.36 -1.45
CA LEU A 106 -30.99 0.39 -1.74
C LEU A 106 -30.82 -0.59 -0.56
N SER A 107 -30.34 -1.78 -0.86
CA SER A 107 -29.93 -2.73 0.19
C SER A 107 -28.76 -2.19 1.02
N PRO A 108 -28.50 -2.71 2.23
CA PRO A 108 -27.38 -2.26 3.06
C PRO A 108 -26.02 -2.33 2.36
N ALA A 109 -25.81 -3.31 1.49
CA ALA A 109 -24.58 -3.42 0.69
C ALA A 109 -24.49 -2.33 -0.38
N ALA A 110 -25.58 -2.06 -1.09
CA ALA A 110 -25.65 -1.01 -2.10
C ALA A 110 -25.59 0.40 -1.46
N GLN A 111 -26.16 0.60 -0.26
CA GLN A 111 -26.00 1.84 0.52
C GLN A 111 -24.53 2.11 0.86
N ALA A 112 -23.76 1.09 1.23
CA ALA A 112 -22.32 1.25 1.47
C ALA A 112 -21.59 1.69 0.19
N ASN A 113 -21.94 1.15 -0.97
CA ASN A 113 -21.35 1.56 -2.25
C ASN A 113 -21.74 3.02 -2.60
N PHE A 114 -22.98 3.43 -2.31
CA PHE A 114 -23.42 4.82 -2.45
C PHE A 114 -22.62 5.78 -1.57
N ASP A 115 -22.40 5.40 -0.31
CA ASP A 115 -21.62 6.19 0.65
C ASP A 115 -20.15 6.29 0.25
N ILE A 116 -19.55 5.18 -0.19
CA ILE A 116 -18.16 5.16 -0.66
C ILE A 116 -18.00 6.06 -1.89
N TRP A 117 -18.87 5.92 -2.90
CA TRP A 117 -18.82 6.73 -4.12
C TRP A 117 -18.98 8.22 -3.82
N SER A 118 -19.84 8.56 -2.85
CA SER A 118 -20.00 9.94 -2.37
C SER A 118 -18.74 10.46 -1.67
N GLN A 119 -18.12 9.67 -0.79
CA GLN A 119 -16.91 10.08 -0.06
C GLN A 119 -15.68 10.20 -0.97
N GLU A 120 -15.67 9.50 -2.11
CA GLU A 120 -14.61 9.69 -3.11
C GLU A 120 -14.65 11.09 -3.75
N LEU A 121 -15.81 11.76 -3.78
CA LEU A 121 -15.87 13.17 -4.14
C LEU A 121 -15.17 14.04 -3.09
N ASP A 122 -15.45 13.83 -1.80
CA ASP A 122 -14.80 14.58 -0.72
C ASP A 122 -13.27 14.40 -0.75
N ARG A 123 -12.81 13.18 -1.02
CA ARG A 123 -11.38 12.88 -1.21
C ARG A 123 -10.80 13.62 -2.41
N ALA A 124 -11.49 13.60 -3.54
CA ALA A 124 -11.05 14.29 -4.76
C ALA A 124 -10.98 15.81 -4.56
N GLU A 125 -11.96 16.41 -3.86
CA GLU A 125 -11.98 17.84 -3.50
C GLU A 125 -10.78 18.20 -2.61
N LEU A 126 -10.53 17.44 -1.53
CA LEU A 126 -9.40 17.66 -0.64
C LEU A 126 -8.06 17.51 -1.38
N THR A 127 -7.92 16.45 -2.19
CA THR A 127 -6.71 16.21 -2.99
C THR A 127 -6.45 17.36 -3.96
N TYR A 128 -7.48 17.84 -4.66
CA TYR A 128 -7.32 18.97 -5.58
C TYR A 128 -7.04 20.28 -4.86
N LYS A 129 -7.74 20.55 -3.74
CA LYS A 129 -7.50 21.74 -2.91
C LYS A 129 -6.06 21.86 -2.47
N TYR A 130 -5.48 20.73 -2.02
CA TYR A 130 -4.12 20.69 -1.47
C TYR A 130 -3.08 20.13 -2.46
N ARG A 131 -3.35 20.11 -3.77
CA ARG A 131 -2.46 19.53 -4.80
C ARG A 131 -1.05 20.11 -4.83
N ARG A 132 -0.88 21.36 -4.35
CA ARG A 132 0.43 22.02 -4.27
C ARG A 132 1.31 21.50 -3.14
N TYR A 133 0.72 20.87 -2.12
CA TYR A 133 1.46 20.39 -0.95
C TYR A 133 2.13 19.03 -1.17
N GLN A 134 1.75 18.32 -2.23
CA GLN A 134 2.42 17.11 -2.68
C GLN A 134 2.82 17.23 -4.16
N PRO A 135 3.77 18.11 -4.48
CA PRO A 135 4.24 18.24 -5.85
C PRO A 135 4.90 16.93 -6.33
N PRO A 136 5.01 16.71 -7.64
CA PRO A 136 5.40 15.42 -8.21
C PRO A 136 6.74 14.85 -7.77
N PHE A 137 7.63 15.68 -7.18
CA PHE A 137 8.94 15.28 -6.65
C PHE A 137 9.04 15.35 -5.12
N TYR A 138 7.92 15.40 -4.41
CA TYR A 138 7.90 15.57 -2.94
C TYR A 138 7.72 14.26 -2.18
N SER A 139 7.50 13.14 -2.82
CA SER A 139 7.16 11.90 -2.13
C SER A 139 8.29 10.89 -2.10
N PHE A 140 8.65 10.41 -0.92
CA PHE A 140 9.61 9.33 -0.73
C PHE A 140 9.23 8.05 -1.50
N LEU A 141 7.95 7.72 -1.59
CA LEU A 141 7.46 6.51 -2.26
C LEU A 141 6.95 6.76 -3.70
N TYR A 142 6.37 7.94 -3.98
CA TYR A 142 5.59 8.18 -5.19
C TYR A 142 6.14 9.32 -6.05
N SER A 143 7.42 9.61 -5.95
CA SER A 143 8.06 10.65 -6.76
C SER A 143 8.10 10.24 -8.24
N VAL A 144 7.59 11.10 -9.12
CA VAL A 144 7.33 10.80 -10.53
C VAL A 144 8.56 10.29 -11.27
N HIS A 145 9.77 10.82 -10.95
CA HIS A 145 11.02 10.40 -11.59
C HIS A 145 11.35 8.92 -11.37
N ALA A 146 10.88 8.32 -10.28
CA ALA A 146 11.09 6.92 -9.94
C ALA A 146 9.85 6.06 -10.20
N GLU A 147 8.65 6.59 -9.91
CA GLU A 147 7.38 5.86 -10.05
C GLU A 147 7.07 5.49 -11.51
N LEU A 148 7.34 6.38 -12.48
CA LEU A 148 7.04 6.08 -13.88
C LEU A 148 7.94 4.97 -14.47
N PRO A 149 9.26 5.00 -14.31
CA PRO A 149 10.10 3.85 -14.69
C PRO A 149 9.72 2.56 -13.99
N ASN A 150 9.46 2.62 -12.68
CA ASN A 150 9.03 1.46 -11.90
C ASN A 150 7.69 0.88 -12.41
N PHE A 151 6.72 1.74 -12.73
CA PHE A 151 5.46 1.34 -13.35
C PHE A 151 5.69 0.64 -14.71
N LEU A 152 6.57 1.16 -15.55
CA LEU A 152 6.90 0.55 -16.84
C LEU A 152 7.55 -0.83 -16.65
N ILE A 153 8.54 -0.93 -15.79
CA ILE A 153 9.30 -2.16 -15.55
C ILE A 153 8.41 -3.24 -14.91
N ASN A 154 7.70 -2.91 -13.84
CA ASN A 154 7.05 -3.91 -12.98
C ASN A 154 5.54 -4.10 -13.26
N THR A 155 4.87 -3.10 -13.87
CA THR A 155 3.40 -3.14 -14.03
C THR A 155 2.97 -3.27 -15.49
N HIS A 156 3.70 -2.66 -16.43
CA HIS A 156 3.36 -2.75 -17.84
C HIS A 156 3.78 -4.11 -18.41
N LEU A 157 2.84 -5.05 -18.39
CA LEU A 157 3.08 -6.40 -18.93
C LEU A 157 3.14 -6.39 -20.45
N VAL A 158 4.17 -7.05 -21.01
CA VAL A 158 4.37 -7.24 -22.43
C VAL A 158 4.18 -8.72 -22.76
N ARG A 159 3.10 -9.04 -23.51
CA ARG A 159 2.72 -10.39 -23.93
C ARG A 159 2.63 -10.54 -25.44
N SER A 160 2.77 -9.43 -26.19
CA SER A 160 2.68 -9.38 -27.64
C SER A 160 3.53 -8.25 -28.20
N ALA A 161 3.77 -8.26 -29.51
CA ALA A 161 4.43 -7.15 -30.21
C ALA A 161 3.69 -5.82 -30.03
N SER A 162 2.34 -5.84 -30.00
CA SER A 162 1.54 -4.63 -29.77
C SER A 162 1.73 -4.06 -28.36
N ASP A 163 1.87 -4.91 -27.33
CA ASP A 163 2.17 -4.45 -25.97
C ASP A 163 3.55 -3.78 -25.89
N MET A 164 4.56 -4.34 -26.60
CA MET A 164 5.89 -3.73 -26.64
C MET A 164 5.89 -2.38 -27.37
N LYS A 165 5.08 -2.22 -28.43
CA LYS A 165 4.88 -0.93 -29.09
C LYS A 165 4.21 0.10 -28.17
N ALA A 166 3.21 -0.32 -27.41
CA ALA A 166 2.55 0.52 -26.39
C ALA A 166 3.54 0.93 -25.27
N TYR A 167 4.38 0.01 -24.82
CA TYR A 167 5.48 0.29 -23.89
C TYR A 167 6.43 1.37 -24.44
N SER A 168 6.89 1.22 -25.68
CA SER A 168 7.74 2.20 -26.36
C SER A 168 7.06 3.56 -26.55
N ALA A 169 5.74 3.59 -26.77
CA ALA A 169 4.96 4.82 -26.84
C ALA A 169 4.94 5.57 -25.50
N ARG A 170 4.79 4.86 -24.38
CA ARG A 170 4.89 5.45 -23.03
C ARG A 170 6.28 5.99 -22.73
N LEU A 171 7.34 5.31 -23.16
CA LEU A 171 8.70 5.84 -23.04
C LEU A 171 8.86 7.18 -23.79
N ARG A 172 8.32 7.29 -24.98
CA ARG A 172 8.32 8.56 -25.74
C ARG A 172 7.48 9.67 -25.10
N ALA A 173 6.42 9.31 -24.36
CA ALA A 173 5.59 10.27 -23.64
C ALA A 173 6.19 10.74 -22.30
N LEU A 174 7.09 9.96 -21.71
CA LEU A 174 7.66 10.21 -20.38
C LEU A 174 8.37 11.57 -20.26
N PRO A 175 9.17 12.06 -21.23
CA PRO A 175 9.78 13.38 -21.16
C PRO A 175 8.78 14.52 -20.93
N ALA A 176 7.64 14.52 -21.60
CA ALA A 176 6.61 15.54 -21.44
C ALA A 176 5.95 15.50 -20.06
N VAL A 177 5.78 14.31 -19.49
CA VAL A 177 5.28 14.17 -18.10
C VAL A 177 6.31 14.70 -17.11
N LEU A 178 7.61 14.45 -17.29
CA LEU A 178 8.67 15.01 -16.45
C LEU A 178 8.72 16.54 -16.53
N ASP A 179 8.59 17.11 -17.72
CA ASP A 179 8.54 18.57 -17.89
C ASP A 179 7.30 19.18 -17.21
N THR A 180 6.15 18.50 -17.30
CA THR A 180 4.94 18.88 -16.55
C THR A 180 5.18 18.80 -15.03
N ALA A 181 5.86 17.75 -14.56
CA ALA A 181 6.21 17.59 -13.15
C ALA A 181 7.12 18.74 -12.64
N ILE A 182 8.11 19.16 -13.42
CA ILE A 182 8.95 20.32 -13.11
C ILE A 182 8.10 21.60 -13.03
N ALA A 183 7.18 21.81 -13.98
CA ALA A 183 6.30 22.98 -13.98
C ALA A 183 5.38 22.99 -12.75
N GLN A 184 4.78 21.86 -12.38
CA GLN A 184 3.95 21.73 -11.17
C GLN A 184 4.75 21.99 -9.89
N SER A 185 5.98 21.48 -9.81
CA SER A 185 6.86 21.70 -8.67
C SER A 185 7.27 23.16 -8.52
N ARG A 186 7.52 23.87 -9.63
CA ARG A 186 7.77 25.32 -9.63
C ARG A 186 6.58 26.12 -9.13
N LEU A 187 5.34 25.72 -9.50
CA LEU A 187 4.14 26.37 -8.96
C LEU A 187 4.03 26.18 -7.45
N SER A 188 4.34 24.98 -6.95
CA SER A 188 4.37 24.73 -5.50
C SER A 188 5.45 25.56 -4.80
N THR A 189 6.65 25.65 -5.36
CA THR A 189 7.75 26.49 -4.84
C THR A 189 7.35 27.98 -4.80
N ALA A 190 6.64 28.47 -5.83
CA ALA A 190 6.14 29.85 -5.86
C ALA A 190 5.12 30.15 -4.76
N GLU A 191 4.37 29.15 -4.31
CA GLU A 191 3.45 29.21 -3.16
C GLU A 191 4.16 28.96 -1.81
N GLY A 192 5.49 28.83 -1.79
CA GLY A 192 6.29 28.56 -0.58
C GLY A 192 6.31 27.10 -0.14
N ILE A 193 5.81 26.19 -0.97
CA ILE A 193 5.83 24.74 -0.70
C ILE A 193 7.06 24.13 -1.33
N ARG A 194 8.05 23.75 -0.51
CA ARG A 194 9.34 23.19 -0.96
C ARG A 194 9.55 21.79 -0.42
N ALA A 195 10.09 20.92 -1.25
CA ALA A 195 10.51 19.58 -0.83
C ALA A 195 11.71 19.67 0.15
N PRO A 196 11.76 18.79 1.15
CA PRO A 196 12.92 18.69 2.03
C PRO A 196 14.21 18.41 1.26
N ARG A 197 15.35 18.92 1.76
CA ARG A 197 16.67 18.74 1.14
C ARG A 197 16.98 17.28 0.80
N PHE A 198 16.73 16.34 1.72
CA PHE A 198 17.01 14.92 1.49
C PHE A 198 16.21 14.34 0.30
N GLU A 199 15.01 14.87 0.04
CA GLU A 199 14.18 14.43 -1.09
C GLU A 199 14.72 14.99 -2.41
N ILE A 200 15.16 16.24 -2.43
CA ILE A 200 15.81 16.83 -3.60
C ILE A 200 17.12 16.08 -3.93
N GLU A 201 17.93 15.76 -2.93
CA GLU A 201 19.14 14.95 -3.10
C GLU A 201 18.81 13.56 -3.66
N ARG A 202 17.69 12.95 -3.22
CA ARG A 202 17.21 11.66 -3.73
C ARG A 202 16.73 11.75 -5.19
N VAL A 203 16.07 12.84 -5.57
CA VAL A 203 15.67 13.08 -6.96
C VAL A 203 16.90 13.17 -7.85
N ILE A 204 17.96 13.88 -7.44
CA ILE A 204 19.20 14.00 -8.20
C ILE A 204 19.86 12.63 -8.37
N SER A 205 20.09 11.92 -7.26
CA SER A 205 20.78 10.63 -7.27
C SER A 205 20.00 9.54 -8.03
N GLY A 206 18.69 9.45 -7.81
CA GLY A 206 17.81 8.48 -8.50
C GLY A 206 17.70 8.75 -9.99
N SER A 207 17.61 10.02 -10.40
CA SER A 207 17.62 10.43 -11.80
C SER A 207 18.93 10.06 -12.49
N GLY A 208 20.07 10.33 -11.83
CA GLY A 208 21.38 9.96 -12.34
C GLY A 208 21.55 8.46 -12.53
N HIS A 209 21.09 7.67 -11.55
CA HIS A 209 21.13 6.21 -11.65
C HIS A 209 20.31 5.66 -12.82
N LEU A 210 19.14 6.21 -13.09
CA LEU A 210 18.25 5.75 -14.15
C LEU A 210 18.84 5.96 -15.56
N ILE A 211 19.63 7.00 -15.76
CA ILE A 211 20.28 7.34 -17.05
C ILE A 211 21.76 6.95 -17.08
N SER A 212 22.21 6.09 -16.17
CA SER A 212 23.54 5.48 -16.20
C SER A 212 23.49 4.14 -16.92
N GLY A 213 24.50 3.87 -17.73
CA GLY A 213 24.62 2.66 -18.52
C GLY A 213 24.05 2.77 -19.94
N ALA A 214 24.20 1.71 -20.73
CA ALA A 214 23.73 1.67 -22.10
C ALA A 214 22.18 1.83 -22.18
N PRO A 215 21.62 2.54 -23.15
CA PRO A 215 22.28 3.18 -24.28
C PRO A 215 22.74 4.62 -24.01
N PHE A 216 22.73 5.10 -22.78
CA PHE A 216 23.02 6.49 -22.40
C PHE A 216 24.52 6.76 -22.26
N ASP A 217 25.31 5.75 -21.89
CA ASP A 217 26.76 5.75 -21.84
C ASP A 217 27.33 4.36 -22.17
N ASN A 218 28.65 4.17 -22.02
CA ASN A 218 29.34 2.91 -22.34
C ASN A 218 29.34 1.89 -21.18
N GLY A 219 28.53 2.10 -20.13
CA GLY A 219 28.41 1.19 -18.99
C GLY A 219 27.54 -0.05 -19.28
N PRO A 220 27.28 -0.86 -18.26
CA PRO A 220 26.27 -1.92 -18.32
C PRO A 220 24.90 -1.35 -18.71
N ASP A 221 23.94 -2.24 -19.04
CA ASP A 221 22.61 -1.81 -19.38
C ASP A 221 21.96 -0.92 -18.31
N SER A 222 21.36 0.18 -18.72
CA SER A 222 20.48 0.95 -17.84
C SER A 222 19.23 0.14 -17.48
N PRO A 223 18.54 0.47 -16.36
CA PRO A 223 17.35 -0.28 -15.93
C PRO A 223 16.27 -0.41 -17.01
N LEU A 224 15.99 0.67 -17.75
CA LEU A 224 14.98 0.64 -18.81
C LEU A 224 15.43 -0.17 -20.02
N TRP A 225 16.69 -0.11 -20.40
CA TRP A 225 17.20 -0.89 -21.53
C TRP A 225 17.28 -2.38 -21.19
N ALA A 226 17.69 -2.74 -19.99
CA ALA A 226 17.68 -4.11 -19.51
C ALA A 226 16.25 -4.70 -19.54
N ASP A 227 15.25 -3.92 -19.08
CA ASP A 227 13.85 -4.35 -19.09
C ASP A 227 13.30 -4.55 -20.52
N ILE A 228 13.60 -3.62 -21.46
CA ILE A 228 13.24 -3.77 -22.89
C ILE A 228 13.80 -5.07 -23.44
N LYS A 229 15.09 -5.35 -23.23
CA LYS A 229 15.73 -6.57 -23.69
C LYS A 229 15.10 -7.82 -23.09
N ALA A 230 14.82 -7.80 -21.79
CA ALA A 230 14.20 -8.92 -21.09
C ALA A 230 12.78 -9.21 -21.62
N LYS A 231 11.97 -8.17 -21.80
CA LYS A 231 10.60 -8.29 -22.32
C LYS A 231 10.57 -8.80 -23.77
N VAL A 232 11.41 -8.24 -24.66
CA VAL A 232 11.50 -8.70 -26.05
C VAL A 232 12.08 -10.11 -26.14
N GLY A 233 13.14 -10.41 -25.37
CA GLY A 233 13.72 -11.75 -25.31
C GLY A 233 12.71 -12.80 -24.85
N LYS A 234 11.82 -12.47 -23.91
CA LYS A 234 10.73 -13.35 -23.47
C LYS A 234 9.74 -13.61 -24.62
N LEU A 235 9.33 -12.59 -25.39
CA LEU A 235 8.45 -12.78 -26.54
C LEU A 235 9.08 -13.69 -27.59
N GLN A 236 10.37 -13.57 -27.86
CA GLN A 236 11.13 -14.42 -28.79
C GLN A 236 11.23 -15.86 -28.27
N THR A 237 11.61 -16.04 -27.00
CA THR A 237 11.75 -17.38 -26.38
C THR A 237 10.44 -18.15 -26.35
N THR A 238 9.31 -17.45 -26.20
CA THR A 238 7.96 -18.06 -26.21
C THR A 238 7.41 -18.25 -27.63
N GLY A 239 8.16 -17.91 -28.68
CA GLY A 239 7.70 -17.99 -30.08
C GLY A 239 6.59 -17.01 -30.43
N THR A 240 6.36 -15.98 -29.60
CA THR A 240 5.33 -14.95 -29.83
C THR A 240 5.73 -13.98 -30.95
N VAL A 241 7.01 -13.77 -31.14
CA VAL A 241 7.59 -12.97 -32.22
C VAL A 241 8.76 -13.71 -32.87
N THR A 242 8.98 -13.46 -34.15
CA THR A 242 10.16 -13.93 -34.89
C THR A 242 11.41 -13.15 -34.51
N GLU A 243 12.58 -13.65 -34.86
CA GLU A 243 13.86 -12.96 -34.66
C GLU A 243 13.91 -11.56 -35.35
N ALA A 244 13.38 -11.46 -36.55
CA ALA A 244 13.30 -10.19 -37.28
C ALA A 244 12.37 -9.18 -36.61
N GLU A 245 11.23 -9.64 -36.08
CA GLU A 245 10.33 -8.81 -35.30
C GLU A 245 10.96 -8.42 -33.96
N ALA A 246 11.64 -9.32 -33.26
CA ALA A 246 12.36 -9.03 -32.03
C ALA A 246 13.43 -7.93 -32.24
N THR A 247 14.23 -8.05 -33.32
CA THR A 247 15.20 -7.02 -33.72
C THR A 247 14.52 -5.67 -33.94
N THR A 248 13.40 -5.65 -34.68
CA THR A 248 12.63 -4.42 -34.93
C THR A 248 12.12 -3.78 -33.63
N LEU A 249 11.60 -4.61 -32.68
CA LEU A 249 11.12 -4.14 -31.39
C LEU A 249 12.24 -3.61 -30.50
N LEU A 250 13.43 -4.23 -30.52
CA LEU A 250 14.61 -3.74 -29.81
C LEU A 250 15.07 -2.38 -30.36
N ASP A 251 15.10 -2.24 -31.67
CA ASP A 251 15.47 -0.97 -32.33
C ASP A 251 14.46 0.14 -32.02
N GLU A 252 13.15 -0.17 -32.03
CA GLU A 252 12.12 0.78 -31.63
C GLU A 252 12.25 1.15 -30.15
N GLY A 253 12.46 0.17 -29.28
CA GLY A 253 12.70 0.35 -27.85
C GLY A 253 13.91 1.26 -27.60
N ARG A 254 15.03 1.00 -28.29
CA ARG A 254 16.24 1.84 -28.20
C ARG A 254 15.98 3.28 -28.65
N ARG A 255 15.28 3.48 -29.78
CA ARG A 255 14.89 4.81 -30.21
C ARG A 255 13.98 5.54 -29.23
N SER A 256 13.09 4.81 -28.54
CA SER A 256 12.20 5.42 -27.54
C SER A 256 12.92 5.94 -26.29
N LEU A 257 14.19 5.55 -26.09
CA LEU A 257 15.04 6.04 -25.00
C LEU A 257 15.82 7.32 -25.35
N SER A 258 15.82 7.79 -26.61
CA SER A 258 16.65 8.92 -27.06
C SER A 258 16.46 10.20 -26.24
N ASP A 259 15.22 10.51 -25.85
CA ASP A 259 14.86 11.73 -25.14
C ASP A 259 14.80 11.56 -23.61
N ILE A 260 15.01 10.33 -23.10
CA ILE A 260 14.97 10.02 -21.68
C ILE A 260 16.11 10.71 -20.93
N ALA A 261 17.35 10.52 -21.35
CA ALA A 261 18.49 11.14 -20.66
C ALA A 261 18.44 12.68 -20.71
N PRO A 262 18.12 13.35 -21.83
CA PRO A 262 17.88 14.80 -21.83
C PRO A 262 16.79 15.25 -20.85
N ALA A 263 15.68 14.50 -20.75
CA ALA A 263 14.60 14.84 -19.82
C ALA A 263 15.03 14.71 -18.35
N TYR A 264 15.70 13.62 -17.98
CA TYR A 264 16.22 13.44 -16.63
C TYR A 264 17.32 14.45 -16.27
N ARG A 265 18.15 14.87 -17.22
CA ARG A 265 19.08 15.98 -16.98
C ARG A 265 18.36 17.29 -16.67
N ARG A 266 17.20 17.57 -17.28
CA ARG A 266 16.36 18.73 -16.91
C ARG A 266 15.78 18.58 -15.50
N VAL A 267 15.36 17.38 -15.09
CA VAL A 267 14.92 17.10 -13.71
C VAL A 267 16.07 17.39 -12.73
N MET A 268 17.28 16.86 -13.02
CA MET A 268 18.46 17.09 -12.18
C MET A 268 18.81 18.57 -12.08
N ALA A 269 18.87 19.28 -13.21
CA ALA A 269 19.16 20.71 -13.24
C ALA A 269 18.11 21.54 -12.45
N TRP A 270 16.83 21.18 -12.54
CA TRP A 270 15.79 21.77 -11.70
C TRP A 270 16.06 21.47 -10.22
N ALA A 271 16.32 20.23 -9.84
CA ALA A 271 16.56 19.83 -8.47
C ALA A 271 17.83 20.48 -7.87
N GLU A 272 18.90 20.55 -8.64
CA GLU A 272 20.14 21.25 -8.28
C GLU A 272 19.89 22.76 -8.01
N ALA A 273 19.02 23.40 -8.80
CA ALA A 273 18.62 24.80 -8.58
C ALA A 273 17.76 24.99 -7.31
N GLU A 274 16.96 24.01 -6.93
CA GLU A 274 16.16 24.05 -5.68
C GLU A 274 17.00 23.77 -4.43
N LEU A 275 18.09 23.00 -4.54
CA LEU A 275 18.88 22.47 -3.43
C LEU A 275 19.39 23.55 -2.44
N PRO A 276 19.86 24.75 -2.87
CA PRO A 276 20.35 25.78 -1.95
C PRO A 276 19.27 26.33 -0.99
N THR A 277 18.00 26.27 -1.41
CA THR A 277 16.85 26.79 -0.64
C THR A 277 15.97 25.68 -0.05
N ALA A 278 16.33 24.42 -0.29
CA ALA A 278 15.59 23.27 0.20
C ALA A 278 15.67 23.18 1.75
N PRO A 279 14.51 23.09 2.45
CA PRO A 279 14.48 23.10 3.90
C PRO A 279 15.07 21.82 4.49
N SER A 280 15.63 21.95 5.71
CA SER A 280 16.13 20.87 6.55
C SER A 280 15.74 21.12 8.01
N GLY A 281 15.84 20.10 8.85
CA GLY A 281 15.53 20.19 10.28
C GLY A 281 14.03 20.12 10.55
N ARG A 282 13.34 21.26 10.62
CA ARG A 282 11.87 21.34 10.77
C ARG A 282 11.22 21.37 9.40
N VAL A 283 10.77 20.22 8.93
CA VAL A 283 10.22 20.02 7.58
C VAL A 283 8.80 19.44 7.58
N GLY A 284 8.13 19.44 8.74
CA GLY A 284 6.75 19.01 8.87
C GLY A 284 5.75 19.99 8.23
N ALA A 285 4.53 19.55 8.01
CA ALA A 285 3.47 20.33 7.38
C ALA A 285 3.24 21.68 8.06
N ILE A 286 3.35 21.76 9.40
CA ILE A 286 3.21 23.00 10.17
C ILE A 286 4.19 24.11 9.76
N SER A 287 5.30 23.76 9.15
CA SER A 287 6.31 24.71 8.66
C SER A 287 5.97 25.29 7.29
N LEU A 288 4.93 24.78 6.63
CA LEU A 288 4.48 25.24 5.31
C LEU A 288 3.37 26.28 5.44
N PRO A 289 3.28 27.26 4.52
CA PRO A 289 2.14 28.18 4.46
C PRO A 289 0.81 27.40 4.42
N GLY A 290 -0.11 27.64 5.36
CA GLY A 290 -1.39 26.91 5.45
C GLY A 290 -1.27 25.40 5.76
N GLY A 291 -0.10 24.94 6.17
CA GLY A 291 0.23 23.53 6.35
C GLY A 291 -0.58 22.82 7.43
N ALA A 292 -1.07 23.53 8.46
CA ALA A 292 -1.98 22.96 9.46
C ALA A 292 -3.29 22.44 8.81
N GLY A 293 -3.84 23.21 7.87
CA GLY A 293 -5.04 22.80 7.11
C GLY A 293 -4.75 21.63 6.18
N TRP A 294 -3.57 21.63 5.54
CA TRP A 294 -3.11 20.49 4.77
C TRP A 294 -2.98 19.23 5.62
N TYR A 295 -2.34 19.31 6.79
CA TYR A 295 -2.16 18.15 7.65
C TYR A 295 -3.48 17.59 8.17
N ALA A 296 -4.43 18.46 8.54
CA ALA A 296 -5.79 18.01 8.89
C ALA A 296 -6.47 17.25 7.73
N ALA A 297 -6.33 17.75 6.50
CA ALA A 297 -6.83 17.03 5.32
C ALA A 297 -6.09 15.69 5.10
N ALA A 298 -4.77 15.66 5.28
CA ALA A 298 -3.96 14.44 5.15
C ALA A 298 -4.36 13.37 6.17
N LEU A 299 -4.61 13.75 7.43
CA LEU A 299 -5.14 12.85 8.44
C LEU A 299 -6.50 12.28 8.03
N LYS A 300 -7.43 13.14 7.58
CA LYS A 300 -8.75 12.71 7.11
C LYS A 300 -8.66 11.75 5.92
N LEU A 301 -7.79 12.02 4.96
CA LEU A 301 -7.57 11.18 3.78
C LEU A 301 -7.03 9.78 4.14
N ASN A 302 -6.15 9.68 5.14
CA ASN A 302 -5.47 8.45 5.51
C ASN A 302 -6.18 7.67 6.62
N THR A 303 -6.79 8.34 7.61
CA THR A 303 -7.54 7.67 8.68
C THR A 303 -9.01 7.48 8.35
N THR A 304 -9.56 8.25 7.41
CA THR A 304 -10.99 8.32 7.09
C THR A 304 -11.87 8.64 8.32
N THR A 305 -11.29 9.38 9.29
CA THR A 305 -11.96 9.89 10.51
C THR A 305 -11.84 11.41 10.56
N ASP A 306 -12.59 12.03 11.49
CA ASP A 306 -12.51 13.47 11.78
C ASP A 306 -11.61 13.75 13.01
N MET A 307 -10.74 12.81 13.39
CA MET A 307 -9.81 12.99 14.51
C MET A 307 -8.78 14.07 14.21
N THR A 308 -8.58 14.96 15.16
CA THR A 308 -7.54 15.99 15.10
C THR A 308 -6.16 15.41 15.40
N ALA A 309 -5.10 16.10 14.97
CA ALA A 309 -3.72 15.75 15.27
C ALA A 309 -3.49 15.58 16.79
N ALA A 310 -4.05 16.46 17.62
CA ALA A 310 -3.92 16.38 19.08
C ALA A 310 -4.60 15.13 19.67
N GLN A 311 -5.76 14.75 19.14
CA GLN A 311 -6.44 13.51 19.55
C GLN A 311 -5.62 12.27 19.15
N ILE A 312 -5.11 12.23 17.92
CA ILE A 312 -4.28 11.11 17.43
C ILE A 312 -2.98 11.02 18.25
N HIS A 313 -2.33 12.14 18.54
CA HIS A 313 -1.13 12.17 19.38
C HIS A 313 -1.40 11.59 20.78
N LYS A 314 -2.49 12.04 21.42
CA LYS A 314 -2.90 11.53 22.74
C LYS A 314 -3.17 10.02 22.71
N VAL A 315 -3.86 9.54 21.68
CA VAL A 315 -4.07 8.10 21.46
C VAL A 315 -2.73 7.38 21.31
N GLY A 316 -1.80 7.95 20.51
CA GLY A 316 -0.47 7.39 20.34
C GLY A 316 0.30 7.22 21.63
N LEU A 317 0.35 8.26 22.47
CA LEU A 317 1.00 8.19 23.79
C LEU A 317 0.35 7.15 24.72
N ALA A 318 -0.99 7.08 24.73
CA ALA A 318 -1.72 6.11 25.56
C ALA A 318 -1.46 4.67 25.09
N GLU A 319 -1.43 4.43 23.76
CA GLU A 319 -1.13 3.10 23.21
C GLU A 319 0.32 2.68 23.44
N VAL A 320 1.28 3.60 23.31
CA VAL A 320 2.67 3.33 23.66
C VAL A 320 2.77 2.87 25.12
N ALA A 321 2.19 3.63 26.07
CA ALA A 321 2.22 3.27 27.49
C ALA A 321 1.54 1.92 27.77
N ARG A 322 0.39 1.65 27.15
CA ARG A 322 -0.33 0.38 27.27
C ARG A 322 0.50 -0.80 26.79
N ILE A 323 1.13 -0.66 25.62
CA ILE A 323 1.90 -1.73 25.00
C ILE A 323 3.18 -2.00 25.80
N GLU A 324 3.87 -0.94 26.22
CA GLU A 324 5.06 -1.06 27.08
C GLU A 324 4.75 -1.79 28.39
N ALA A 325 3.62 -1.48 29.04
CA ALA A 325 3.19 -2.18 30.25
C ALA A 325 2.86 -3.67 29.96
N ALA A 326 2.27 -3.98 28.80
CA ALA A 326 2.02 -5.35 28.40
C ALA A 326 3.32 -6.12 28.11
N GLN A 327 4.31 -5.47 27.51
CA GLN A 327 5.64 -6.06 27.32
C GLN A 327 6.37 -6.30 28.64
N ASP A 328 6.28 -5.37 29.61
CA ASP A 328 6.86 -5.55 30.94
C ASP A 328 6.20 -6.76 31.65
N ALA A 329 4.89 -6.93 31.53
CA ALA A 329 4.19 -8.10 32.10
C ALA A 329 4.65 -9.42 31.47
N LEU A 330 4.83 -9.48 30.14
CA LEU A 330 5.37 -10.67 29.47
C LEU A 330 6.83 -10.94 29.86
N ALA A 331 7.66 -9.90 29.98
CA ALA A 331 9.05 -10.03 30.42
C ALA A 331 9.14 -10.62 31.84
N VAL A 332 8.30 -10.15 32.78
CA VAL A 332 8.21 -10.71 34.13
C VAL A 332 7.75 -12.16 34.10
N GLN A 333 6.74 -12.50 33.28
CA GLN A 333 6.29 -13.88 33.08
C GLN A 333 7.42 -14.79 32.53
N ALA A 334 8.31 -14.23 31.71
CA ALA A 334 9.48 -14.92 31.16
C ALA A 334 10.67 -14.97 32.15
N GLY A 335 10.54 -14.43 33.37
CA GLY A 335 11.57 -14.45 34.42
C GLY A 335 12.56 -13.28 34.35
N PHE A 336 12.25 -12.21 33.61
CA PHE A 336 13.08 -11.02 33.52
C PHE A 336 12.52 -9.87 34.37
N LYS A 337 13.40 -8.92 34.72
CA LYS A 337 13.01 -7.77 35.54
C LYS A 337 11.98 -6.85 34.84
N ASP A 338 12.20 -6.59 33.57
CA ASP A 338 11.43 -5.69 32.74
C ASP A 338 11.67 -5.99 31.24
N ARG A 339 10.94 -5.30 30.37
CA ARG A 339 11.10 -5.44 28.90
C ARG A 339 12.49 -5.14 28.40
N GLN A 340 13.25 -4.22 29.04
CA GLN A 340 14.61 -3.88 28.60
C GLN A 340 15.58 -5.05 28.86
N ALA A 341 15.47 -5.69 30.01
CA ALA A 341 16.24 -6.90 30.32
C ALA A 341 15.89 -8.04 29.35
N TYR A 342 14.61 -8.19 29.02
CA TYR A 342 14.16 -9.21 28.06
C TYR A 342 14.69 -8.95 26.66
N TYR A 343 14.61 -7.71 26.16
CA TYR A 343 15.20 -7.33 24.86
C TYR A 343 16.71 -7.60 24.80
N ALA A 344 17.44 -7.23 25.88
CA ALA A 344 18.87 -7.47 25.95
C ALA A 344 19.21 -8.97 25.88
N ALA A 345 18.44 -9.80 26.57
CA ALA A 345 18.60 -11.25 26.52
C ALA A 345 18.29 -11.83 25.13
N ARG A 346 17.21 -11.36 24.47
CA ARG A 346 16.88 -11.77 23.10
C ARG A 346 17.97 -11.38 22.10
N ALA A 347 18.47 -10.14 22.17
CA ALA A 347 19.55 -9.67 21.31
C ALA A 347 20.87 -10.45 21.52
N ALA A 348 21.14 -10.88 22.75
CA ALA A 348 22.30 -11.74 23.04
C ALA A 348 22.12 -13.18 22.52
N GLN A 349 20.88 -13.71 22.58
CA GLN A 349 20.56 -15.05 22.09
C GLN A 349 20.52 -15.12 20.56
N PHE A 350 20.01 -14.07 19.91
CA PHE A 350 19.83 -13.97 18.46
C PHE A 350 20.53 -12.72 17.91
N PRO A 351 21.88 -12.69 17.98
CA PRO A 351 22.61 -11.56 17.42
C PRO A 351 22.41 -11.51 15.90
N PRO A 352 22.22 -10.32 15.32
CA PRO A 352 22.11 -10.17 13.87
C PRO A 352 23.32 -10.80 13.18
N THR A 353 23.07 -11.76 12.29
CA THR A 353 24.10 -12.47 11.53
C THR A 353 23.78 -12.37 10.03
N PRO A 354 24.79 -12.39 9.13
CA PRO A 354 24.53 -12.40 7.70
C PRO A 354 23.68 -13.61 7.29
N TRP A 355 22.71 -13.39 6.39
CA TRP A 355 21.91 -14.48 5.84
C TRP A 355 22.77 -15.49 5.08
N THR A 356 22.73 -16.76 5.48
CA THR A 356 23.24 -17.90 4.71
C THR A 356 22.11 -18.54 3.89
N ASP A 357 22.43 -19.40 2.93
CA ASP A 357 21.40 -20.08 2.13
C ASP A 357 20.60 -21.08 2.98
N GLU A 358 21.23 -21.69 3.97
CA GLU A 358 20.57 -22.57 4.95
C GLU A 358 19.58 -21.78 5.80
N ALA A 359 20.00 -20.61 6.32
CA ALA A 359 19.13 -19.75 7.12
C ALA A 359 17.93 -19.22 6.31
N ARG A 360 18.12 -18.85 5.03
CA ARG A 360 17.04 -18.47 4.11
C ARG A 360 16.06 -19.61 3.89
N THR A 361 16.58 -20.82 3.63
CA THR A 361 15.75 -22.02 3.41
C THR A 361 14.95 -22.36 4.66
N ASP A 362 15.56 -22.32 5.84
CA ASP A 362 14.86 -22.57 7.11
C ASP A 362 13.80 -21.49 7.40
N TYR A 363 14.10 -20.23 7.18
CA TYR A 363 13.12 -19.15 7.34
C TYR A 363 11.89 -19.36 6.46
N LEU A 364 12.08 -19.63 5.16
CA LEU A 364 10.98 -19.86 4.21
C LEU A 364 10.17 -21.11 4.57
N ARG A 365 10.82 -22.18 5.04
CA ARG A 365 10.15 -23.38 5.53
C ARG A 365 9.25 -23.07 6.72
N ARG A 366 9.79 -22.44 7.78
CA ARG A 366 9.02 -22.09 8.98
C ARG A 366 7.89 -21.10 8.68
N ALA A 367 8.12 -20.13 7.80
CA ALA A 367 7.09 -19.19 7.38
C ALA A 367 5.92 -19.91 6.67
N ASN A 368 6.21 -20.81 5.75
CA ASN A 368 5.18 -21.60 5.07
C ASN A 368 4.46 -22.58 6.03
N GLU A 369 5.17 -23.17 6.99
CA GLU A 369 4.57 -24.01 8.04
C GLU A 369 3.64 -23.19 8.93
N THR A 370 4.01 -21.95 9.31
CA THR A 370 3.15 -21.02 10.05
C THR A 370 1.88 -20.71 9.28
N ILE A 371 1.96 -20.41 7.99
CA ILE A 371 0.79 -20.20 7.13
C ILE A 371 -0.09 -21.45 7.07
N ALA A 372 0.51 -22.63 6.89
CA ALA A 372 -0.23 -23.91 6.85
C ALA A 372 -0.94 -24.18 8.19
N HIS A 373 -0.27 -23.97 9.33
CA HIS A 373 -0.87 -24.10 10.66
C HIS A 373 -2.03 -23.12 10.84
N THR A 374 -1.80 -21.83 10.58
CA THR A 374 -2.83 -20.78 10.71
C THR A 374 -4.07 -21.12 9.87
N ARG A 375 -3.88 -21.65 8.66
CA ARG A 375 -5.00 -22.08 7.79
C ARG A 375 -5.90 -23.12 8.47
N THR A 376 -5.35 -24.03 9.28
CA THR A 376 -6.16 -25.04 10.00
C THR A 376 -7.02 -24.44 11.09
N LEU A 377 -6.65 -23.28 11.62
CA LEU A 377 -7.38 -22.59 12.68
C LEU A 377 -8.53 -21.72 12.14
N LEU A 378 -8.40 -21.20 10.90
CA LEU A 378 -9.34 -20.23 10.32
C LEU A 378 -10.83 -20.62 10.41
N PRO A 379 -11.26 -21.90 10.22
CA PRO A 379 -12.68 -22.25 10.26
C PRO A 379 -13.39 -21.95 11.58
N GLN A 380 -12.65 -21.81 12.68
CA GLN A 380 -13.21 -21.45 13.97
C GLN A 380 -13.45 -19.94 14.10
N TRP A 381 -12.80 -19.11 13.25
CA TRP A 381 -12.72 -17.66 13.35
C TRP A 381 -13.36 -16.93 12.17
N PHE A 382 -13.54 -17.61 11.04
CA PHE A 382 -14.05 -17.06 9.78
C PHE A 382 -15.05 -18.01 9.13
N GLY A 383 -16.13 -17.47 8.58
CA GLY A 383 -17.02 -18.19 7.69
C GLY A 383 -16.49 -18.17 6.25
N GLN A 384 -15.87 -17.06 5.83
CA GLN A 384 -15.22 -16.93 4.54
C GLN A 384 -13.74 -17.34 4.63
N LEU A 385 -13.42 -18.49 4.06
CA LEU A 385 -12.06 -19.04 4.06
C LEU A 385 -11.31 -18.68 2.78
N PRO A 386 -9.95 -18.65 2.82
CA PRO A 386 -9.15 -18.43 1.62
C PRO A 386 -9.35 -19.59 0.62
N ALA A 387 -9.75 -19.25 -0.60
CA ALA A 387 -9.98 -20.23 -1.67
C ALA A 387 -8.67 -20.68 -2.32
N TYR A 388 -7.65 -19.84 -2.32
CA TYR A 388 -6.40 -20.08 -3.03
C TYR A 388 -5.26 -20.43 -2.09
N ARG A 389 -4.21 -21.03 -2.66
CA ARG A 389 -2.96 -21.31 -1.92
C ARG A 389 -2.30 -19.99 -1.52
N VAL A 390 -1.57 -20.04 -0.39
CA VAL A 390 -0.73 -18.95 0.09
C VAL A 390 0.70 -19.47 0.22
N GLU A 391 1.66 -18.75 -0.34
CA GLU A 391 3.07 -19.10 -0.36
C GLU A 391 3.90 -17.94 0.18
N VAL A 392 4.89 -18.25 1.02
CA VAL A 392 5.92 -17.29 1.40
C VAL A 392 7.13 -17.52 0.50
N VAL A 393 7.56 -16.47 -0.17
CA VAL A 393 8.65 -16.51 -1.15
C VAL A 393 9.64 -15.39 -0.89
N ARG A 394 10.90 -15.63 -1.24
CA ARG A 394 11.91 -14.59 -1.23
C ARG A 394 11.59 -13.54 -2.31
N GLU A 395 11.82 -12.28 -1.97
CA GLU A 395 11.74 -11.19 -2.95
C GLU A 395 12.68 -11.47 -4.13
N PRO A 396 12.26 -11.24 -5.38
CA PRO A 396 13.13 -11.43 -6.54
C PRO A 396 14.43 -10.64 -6.39
N SER A 397 15.56 -11.22 -6.78
CA SER A 397 16.90 -10.67 -6.55
C SER A 397 17.12 -9.27 -7.14
N PHE A 398 16.38 -8.91 -8.19
CA PHE A 398 16.46 -7.57 -8.80
C PHE A 398 15.76 -6.47 -8.00
N SER A 399 14.84 -6.81 -7.11
CA SER A 399 14.08 -5.91 -6.23
C SER A 399 14.41 -6.10 -4.75
N GLU A 400 15.12 -7.17 -4.40
CA GLU A 400 15.47 -7.47 -3.02
C GLU A 400 16.46 -6.48 -2.44
N VAL A 401 16.19 -5.97 -1.24
CA VAL A 401 17.06 -5.04 -0.51
C VAL A 401 17.27 -5.49 0.93
N ALA A 402 18.43 -5.20 1.48
CA ALA A 402 18.73 -5.49 2.88
C ALA A 402 17.79 -4.68 3.81
N GLY A 403 17.14 -5.37 4.75
CA GLY A 403 16.19 -4.74 5.68
C GLY A 403 14.91 -4.26 5.01
N GLY A 404 14.58 -4.77 3.81
CA GLY A 404 13.35 -4.47 3.10
C GLY A 404 12.10 -4.93 3.85
N ALA A 405 11.02 -4.14 3.80
CA ALA A 405 9.75 -4.55 4.36
C ALA A 405 9.14 -5.68 3.53
N ALA A 406 8.64 -6.71 4.20
CA ALA A 406 7.81 -7.71 3.54
C ALA A 406 6.53 -7.08 2.98
N HIS A 407 5.93 -7.73 1.99
CA HIS A 407 4.67 -7.28 1.43
C HIS A 407 3.83 -8.45 0.89
N ALA A 408 2.53 -8.23 0.84
CA ALA A 408 1.57 -9.20 0.33
C ALA A 408 1.26 -9.00 -1.16
N GLY A 409 1.12 -10.10 -1.89
CA GLY A 409 0.55 -10.14 -3.23
C GLY A 409 -0.72 -11.01 -3.23
N GLY A 410 -1.87 -10.43 -3.59
CA GLY A 410 -3.11 -11.19 -3.70
C GLY A 410 -3.05 -12.28 -4.78
N PRO A 411 -3.90 -13.33 -4.69
CA PRO A 411 -4.01 -14.34 -5.73
C PRO A 411 -4.59 -13.75 -7.03
N SER A 412 -4.40 -14.46 -8.15
CA SER A 412 -5.16 -14.13 -9.35
C SER A 412 -6.60 -14.64 -9.25
N PRO A 413 -7.59 -14.00 -9.91
CA PRO A 413 -8.99 -14.42 -9.81
C PRO A 413 -9.27 -15.83 -10.30
N ASP A 414 -8.46 -16.33 -11.23
CA ASP A 414 -8.51 -17.68 -11.78
C ASP A 414 -7.74 -18.72 -10.94
N GLY A 415 -7.10 -18.28 -9.84
CA GLY A 415 -6.28 -19.14 -8.97
C GLY A 415 -4.96 -19.62 -9.58
N ALA A 416 -4.64 -19.24 -10.82
CA ALA A 416 -3.40 -19.66 -11.49
C ALA A 416 -2.15 -19.14 -10.77
N ARG A 417 -2.26 -18.00 -10.10
CA ARG A 417 -1.23 -17.45 -9.22
C ARG A 417 -1.74 -17.51 -7.77
N PRO A 418 -1.02 -18.15 -6.84
CA PRO A 418 -1.36 -18.16 -5.42
C PRO A 418 -1.23 -16.75 -4.80
N GLY A 419 -1.83 -16.57 -3.64
CA GLY A 419 -1.49 -15.46 -2.75
C GLY A 419 -0.05 -15.61 -2.27
N ARG A 420 0.71 -14.52 -2.20
CA ARG A 420 2.13 -14.57 -1.81
C ARG A 420 2.46 -13.54 -0.76
N VAL A 421 3.32 -13.95 0.16
CA VAL A 421 4.08 -13.05 1.03
C VAL A 421 5.51 -13.01 0.51
N TYR A 422 5.95 -11.83 0.13
CA TYR A 422 7.32 -11.60 -0.31
C TYR A 422 8.16 -11.11 0.87
N VAL A 423 9.33 -11.74 1.09
CA VAL A 423 10.23 -11.42 2.20
C VAL A 423 11.63 -11.11 1.67
N HIS A 424 12.25 -10.08 2.25
CA HIS A 424 13.62 -9.69 1.94
C HIS A 424 14.58 -10.43 2.88
N LEU A 425 15.45 -11.26 2.33
CA LEU A 425 16.41 -12.09 3.08
C LEU A 425 17.86 -11.72 2.70
N LEU A 426 18.11 -10.41 2.56
CA LEU A 426 19.46 -9.84 2.40
C LEU A 426 19.87 -9.07 3.66
N GLY A 427 21.20 -8.94 3.87
CA GLY A 427 21.73 -8.25 5.04
C GLY A 427 21.84 -9.18 6.25
N MET A 428 21.23 -8.77 7.37
CA MET A 428 21.32 -9.47 8.65
C MET A 428 20.00 -10.17 8.98
N THR A 429 20.07 -11.27 9.73
CA THR A 429 18.90 -11.97 10.27
C THR A 429 18.25 -11.18 11.39
N ASP A 430 16.95 -11.34 11.55
CA ASP A 430 16.17 -10.81 12.67
C ASP A 430 15.94 -11.88 13.76
N ASP A 431 15.30 -11.49 14.87
CA ASP A 431 14.84 -12.42 15.89
C ASP A 431 13.80 -13.39 15.27
N PRO A 432 14.02 -14.71 15.33
CA PRO A 432 13.14 -15.69 14.71
C PRO A 432 11.69 -15.68 15.23
N ALA A 433 11.44 -15.07 16.39
CA ALA A 433 10.10 -14.93 16.95
C ALA A 433 9.24 -13.88 16.21
N ASP A 434 9.84 -12.97 15.45
CA ASP A 434 9.12 -11.95 14.67
C ASP A 434 8.37 -12.55 13.45
N LEU A 435 8.81 -13.70 12.97
CA LEU A 435 8.23 -14.39 11.82
C LEU A 435 6.71 -14.61 11.94
N TYR A 436 6.24 -15.02 13.12
CA TYR A 436 4.82 -15.35 13.33
C TYR A 436 3.92 -14.13 13.15
N ASN A 437 4.33 -12.99 13.71
CA ASN A 437 3.60 -11.74 13.56
C ASN A 437 3.54 -11.29 12.11
N LEU A 438 4.66 -11.37 11.40
CA LEU A 438 4.74 -11.02 9.99
C LEU A 438 3.81 -11.89 9.13
N MET A 439 3.72 -13.20 9.41
CA MET A 439 2.81 -14.10 8.69
C MET A 439 1.35 -13.80 8.96
N CYS A 440 1.00 -13.32 10.15
CA CYS A 440 -0.35 -12.88 10.48
C CYS A 440 -0.72 -11.57 9.78
N HIS A 441 0.23 -10.64 9.65
CA HIS A 441 0.03 -9.35 8.98
C HIS A 441 -0.07 -9.48 7.46
N GLU A 442 0.98 -10.02 6.85
CA GLU A 442 1.08 -10.11 5.38
C GLU A 442 0.30 -11.29 4.81
N GLY A 443 0.28 -12.42 5.53
CA GLY A 443 -0.31 -13.66 5.08
C GLY A 443 -1.80 -13.80 5.40
N ILE A 444 -2.12 -14.83 6.17
CA ILE A 444 -3.48 -15.13 6.65
C ILE A 444 -3.49 -15.13 8.19
N PRO A 445 -4.49 -14.46 8.78
CA PRO A 445 -5.70 -13.85 8.21
C PRO A 445 -5.55 -12.40 7.72
N GLY A 446 -4.32 -11.89 7.54
CA GLY A 446 -4.03 -10.53 7.15
C GLY A 446 -4.28 -10.20 5.66
N HIS A 447 -3.31 -9.52 5.04
CA HIS A 447 -3.47 -8.95 3.68
C HIS A 447 -3.77 -9.98 2.59
N VAL A 448 -3.16 -11.18 2.62
CA VAL A 448 -3.44 -12.19 1.59
C VAL A 448 -4.87 -12.72 1.69
N LEU A 449 -5.42 -12.96 2.91
CA LEU A 449 -6.83 -13.33 3.06
C LEU A 449 -7.75 -12.20 2.58
N GLN A 450 -7.46 -10.97 2.95
CA GLN A 450 -8.22 -9.80 2.50
C GLN A 450 -8.25 -9.71 0.97
N GLY A 451 -7.08 -9.87 0.32
CA GLY A 451 -6.96 -9.88 -1.14
C GLY A 451 -7.69 -11.07 -1.80
N ASP A 452 -7.59 -12.26 -1.22
CA ASP A 452 -8.31 -13.46 -1.69
C ASP A 452 -9.83 -13.24 -1.70
N ILE A 453 -10.37 -12.72 -0.60
CA ILE A 453 -11.81 -12.44 -0.50
C ILE A 453 -12.20 -11.33 -1.48
N GLN A 454 -11.40 -10.27 -1.59
CA GLN A 454 -11.70 -9.13 -2.44
C GLN A 454 -11.75 -9.50 -3.94
N VAL A 455 -10.85 -10.34 -4.41
CA VAL A 455 -10.86 -10.76 -5.84
C VAL A 455 -12.07 -11.63 -6.20
N ARG A 456 -12.67 -12.31 -5.21
CA ARG A 456 -13.85 -13.16 -5.38
C ARG A 456 -15.19 -12.42 -5.30
N GLN A 457 -15.20 -11.12 -5.00
CA GLN A 457 -16.42 -10.30 -4.95
C GLN A 457 -16.92 -9.97 -6.35
N THR A 458 -17.50 -10.96 -7.04
CA THR A 458 -18.01 -10.79 -8.41
C THR A 458 -19.28 -9.97 -8.48
N ASP A 459 -20.09 -9.97 -7.42
CA ASP A 459 -21.40 -9.30 -7.36
C ASP A 459 -21.30 -7.83 -6.92
N ALA A 460 -20.12 -7.40 -6.45
CA ALA A 460 -19.87 -6.01 -6.09
C ALA A 460 -19.51 -5.18 -7.34
N PRO A 461 -19.85 -3.86 -7.36
CA PRO A 461 -19.42 -2.95 -8.42
C PRO A 461 -17.90 -3.01 -8.62
N LYS A 462 -17.43 -2.91 -9.87
CA LYS A 462 -16.02 -3.11 -10.25
C LYS A 462 -15.03 -2.23 -9.49
N PHE A 463 -15.41 -1.00 -9.15
CA PHE A 463 -14.55 -0.10 -8.39
C PHE A 463 -14.16 -0.66 -7.01
N ARG A 464 -15.01 -1.52 -6.41
CA ARG A 464 -14.75 -2.16 -5.09
C ARG A 464 -13.50 -3.04 -5.08
N ARG A 465 -13.12 -3.58 -6.22
CA ARG A 465 -11.90 -4.39 -6.37
C ARG A 465 -10.64 -3.55 -6.49
N THR A 466 -10.78 -2.22 -6.62
CA THR A 466 -9.69 -1.31 -6.94
C THR A 466 -9.41 -0.29 -5.85
N TYR A 467 -10.47 0.24 -5.23
CA TYR A 467 -10.31 1.27 -4.21
C TYR A 467 -9.77 0.67 -2.93
N GLY A 468 -8.79 1.37 -2.34
CA GLY A 468 -8.16 0.99 -1.09
C GLY A 468 -8.12 2.17 -0.12
N TYR A 469 -8.29 1.86 1.16
CA TYR A 469 -8.24 2.83 2.26
C TYR A 469 -7.20 2.36 3.28
N VAL A 470 -6.18 3.18 3.49
CA VAL A 470 -5.03 2.82 4.35
C VAL A 470 -5.51 2.34 5.72
N ALA A 471 -6.37 3.12 6.39
CA ALA A 471 -6.85 2.77 7.74
C ALA A 471 -7.65 1.47 7.77
N TYR A 472 -8.36 1.12 6.70
CA TYR A 472 -9.06 -0.15 6.63
C TYR A 472 -8.10 -1.31 6.38
N ASN A 473 -7.22 -1.21 5.37
CA ASN A 473 -6.36 -2.32 4.97
C ASN A 473 -5.30 -2.61 6.03
N GLU A 474 -4.57 -1.58 6.45
CA GLU A 474 -3.52 -1.70 7.46
C GLU A 474 -4.09 -1.92 8.87
N GLY A 475 -5.26 -1.32 9.14
CA GLY A 475 -5.98 -1.54 10.38
C GLY A 475 -6.45 -2.98 10.53
N TRP A 476 -6.93 -3.61 9.44
CA TRP A 476 -7.25 -5.03 9.40
C TRP A 476 -6.01 -5.89 9.67
N ALA A 477 -4.94 -5.69 8.92
CA ALA A 477 -3.72 -6.47 9.08
C ALA A 477 -3.14 -6.35 10.50
N LEU A 478 -3.16 -5.16 11.10
CA LEU A 478 -2.72 -4.96 12.48
C LEU A 478 -3.71 -5.57 13.51
N TYR A 479 -5.01 -5.55 13.23
CA TYR A 479 -6.02 -6.27 14.03
C TYR A 479 -5.77 -7.78 14.01
N THR A 480 -5.41 -8.34 12.85
CA THR A 480 -5.14 -9.78 12.74
C THR A 480 -3.88 -10.22 13.47
N GLU A 481 -2.90 -9.34 13.68
CA GLU A 481 -1.78 -9.62 14.58
C GLU A 481 -2.26 -9.93 16.00
N ALA A 482 -3.19 -9.13 16.54
CA ALA A 482 -3.80 -9.39 17.86
C ALA A 482 -4.71 -10.63 17.83
N LEU A 483 -5.49 -10.81 16.77
CA LEU A 483 -6.35 -11.97 16.57
C LEU A 483 -5.57 -13.28 16.54
N CYS A 484 -4.39 -13.32 15.91
CA CYS A 484 -3.52 -14.49 15.88
C CYS A 484 -3.08 -14.95 17.28
N LYS A 485 -3.00 -14.03 18.26
CA LYS A 485 -2.80 -14.43 19.66
C LYS A 485 -4.00 -15.19 20.19
N GLU A 486 -5.21 -14.70 19.97
CA GLU A 486 -6.44 -15.37 20.38
C GLU A 486 -6.59 -16.74 19.68
N MET A 487 -6.15 -16.83 18.43
CA MET A 487 -6.15 -18.07 17.63
C MET A 487 -5.12 -19.10 18.08
N GLY A 488 -4.13 -18.73 18.92
CA GLY A 488 -3.05 -19.62 19.34
C GLY A 488 -1.94 -19.81 18.30
N VAL A 489 -1.75 -18.86 17.37
CA VAL A 489 -0.69 -18.94 16.36
C VAL A 489 0.70 -18.69 16.95
N TYR A 490 0.81 -17.89 18.00
CA TYR A 490 2.08 -17.59 18.67
C TYR A 490 2.45 -18.72 19.63
N PRO A 491 3.57 -19.44 19.40
CA PRO A 491 3.88 -20.66 20.16
C PRO A 491 4.37 -20.40 21.58
N ASP A 492 4.89 -19.20 21.87
CA ASP A 492 5.52 -18.88 23.15
C ASP A 492 5.45 -17.38 23.49
N ILE A 493 5.99 -17.04 24.66
CA ILE A 493 6.08 -15.65 25.14
C ILE A 493 6.91 -14.78 24.19
N ALA A 494 7.94 -15.32 23.57
CA ALA A 494 8.80 -14.55 22.68
C ALA A 494 8.04 -14.08 21.43
N ALA A 495 7.25 -14.95 20.83
CA ALA A 495 6.44 -14.59 19.67
C ALA A 495 5.37 -13.54 20.01
N ASP A 496 4.68 -13.63 21.17
CA ASP A 496 3.73 -12.61 21.63
C ASP A 496 4.42 -11.29 22.00
N PHE A 497 5.63 -11.37 22.55
CA PHE A 497 6.43 -10.18 22.86
C PHE A 497 6.84 -9.44 21.57
N MET A 498 7.26 -10.16 20.53
CA MET A 498 7.61 -9.56 19.24
C MET A 498 6.37 -9.00 18.52
N ARG A 499 5.20 -9.63 18.67
CA ARG A 499 3.93 -9.03 18.22
C ARG A 499 3.70 -7.66 18.89
N LEU A 500 3.91 -7.58 20.22
CA LEU A 500 3.81 -6.29 20.93
C LEU A 500 4.87 -5.28 20.46
N ASP A 501 6.08 -5.72 20.11
CA ASP A 501 7.11 -4.84 19.52
C ASP A 501 6.65 -4.25 18.18
N ALA A 502 6.06 -5.06 17.32
CA ALA A 502 5.47 -4.60 16.07
C ALA A 502 4.29 -3.64 16.31
N GLU A 503 3.44 -3.91 17.31
CA GLU A 503 2.33 -3.03 17.70
C GLU A 503 2.85 -1.70 18.29
N LEU A 504 3.91 -1.74 19.13
CA LEU A 504 4.56 -0.57 19.70
C LEU A 504 5.10 0.37 18.62
N PHE A 505 5.74 -0.19 17.61
CA PHE A 505 6.18 0.56 16.44
C PHE A 505 5.04 1.32 15.77
N ARG A 506 3.84 0.69 15.61
CA ARG A 506 2.67 1.37 15.04
C ARG A 506 2.05 2.39 15.99
N GLY A 507 2.15 2.19 17.31
CA GLY A 507 1.80 3.19 18.32
C GLY A 507 2.73 4.42 18.25
N ALA A 508 4.04 4.20 18.14
CA ALA A 508 5.04 5.25 18.00
C ALA A 508 4.83 6.10 16.73
N ARG A 509 4.36 5.50 15.62
CA ARG A 509 4.00 6.22 14.39
C ARG A 509 2.97 7.32 14.62
N LEU A 510 1.95 7.10 15.47
CA LEU A 510 0.95 8.12 15.79
C LEU A 510 1.58 9.34 16.44
N VAL A 511 2.52 9.10 17.35
CA VAL A 511 3.22 10.17 18.09
C VAL A 511 4.17 10.93 17.18
N VAL A 512 4.95 10.23 16.37
CA VAL A 512 5.98 10.83 15.51
C VAL A 512 5.37 11.60 14.35
N ASP A 513 4.39 11.05 13.65
CA ASP A 513 3.72 11.72 12.53
C ASP A 513 3.08 13.04 12.99
N THR A 514 2.32 13.01 14.09
CA THR A 514 1.71 14.22 14.67
C THR A 514 2.75 15.16 15.27
N GLY A 515 3.82 14.65 15.87
CA GLY A 515 4.96 15.41 16.38
C GLY A 515 5.62 16.24 15.28
N ILE A 516 5.91 15.63 14.14
CA ILE A 516 6.50 16.29 12.98
C ILE A 516 5.55 17.34 12.41
N HIS A 517 4.31 16.94 12.09
CA HIS A 517 3.42 17.73 11.24
C HIS A 517 2.57 18.75 11.98
N ALA A 518 2.30 18.57 13.30
CA ALA A 518 1.49 19.47 14.09
C ALA A 518 2.26 20.15 15.23
N MET A 519 3.33 19.53 15.76
CA MET A 519 4.07 20.04 16.92
C MET A 519 5.46 20.57 16.55
N GLY A 520 5.84 20.51 15.27
CA GLY A 520 7.10 21.08 14.76
C GLY A 520 8.35 20.35 15.23
N TRP A 521 8.26 19.02 15.46
CA TRP A 521 9.44 18.21 15.73
C TRP A 521 10.41 18.27 14.55
N THR A 522 11.69 18.28 14.86
CA THR A 522 12.74 18.10 13.86
C THR A 522 12.85 16.63 13.41
N GLU A 523 13.51 16.39 12.26
CA GLU A 523 13.84 15.03 11.82
C GLU A 523 14.57 14.26 12.92
N ASP A 524 15.57 14.85 13.59
CA ASP A 524 16.36 14.18 14.62
C ASP A 524 15.52 13.86 15.88
N GLN A 525 14.63 14.77 16.33
CA GLN A 525 13.72 14.47 17.44
C GLN A 525 12.80 13.29 17.12
N ALA A 526 12.30 13.22 15.91
CA ALA A 526 11.47 12.12 15.43
C ALA A 526 12.26 10.80 15.34
N VAL A 527 13.49 10.85 14.82
CA VAL A 527 14.41 9.69 14.76
C VAL A 527 14.72 9.18 16.16
N ASP A 528 15.08 10.07 17.10
CA ASP A 528 15.35 9.71 18.48
C ASP A 528 14.16 9.00 19.15
N TYR A 529 12.92 9.49 18.91
CA TYR A 529 11.73 8.83 19.43
C TYR A 529 11.53 7.45 18.82
N MET A 530 11.72 7.30 17.51
CA MET A 530 11.62 6.00 16.82
C MET A 530 12.70 5.02 17.29
N MET A 531 13.90 5.48 17.60
CA MET A 531 14.96 4.64 18.16
C MET A 531 14.65 4.19 19.59
N LYS A 532 14.18 5.10 20.44
CA LYS A 532 13.97 4.84 21.87
C LYS A 532 12.67 4.07 22.12
N THR A 533 11.57 4.50 21.51
CA THR A 533 10.22 3.94 21.73
C THR A 533 9.85 2.94 20.63
N GLY A 534 10.01 3.31 19.36
CA GLY A 534 9.71 2.43 18.22
C GLY A 534 10.74 1.33 17.98
N ARG A 535 11.88 1.36 18.70
CA ARG A 535 12.95 0.35 18.71
C ARG A 535 13.51 0.02 17.32
N ARG A 536 13.60 1.04 16.48
CA ARG A 536 14.21 0.86 15.15
C ARG A 536 15.69 1.21 15.16
N PRO A 537 16.54 0.45 14.47
CA PRO A 537 17.94 0.83 14.24
C PRO A 537 18.02 2.23 13.61
N PRO A 538 19.12 2.99 13.82
CA PRO A 538 19.24 4.38 13.40
C PRO A 538 18.89 4.63 11.93
N ASP A 539 19.39 3.80 11.02
CA ASP A 539 19.15 3.95 9.58
C ASP A 539 17.69 3.67 9.21
N GLN A 540 17.08 2.65 9.83
CA GLN A 540 15.65 2.35 9.64
C GLN A 540 14.77 3.45 10.24
N ALA A 541 15.09 3.94 11.45
CA ALA A 541 14.37 5.04 12.10
C ALA A 541 14.39 6.29 11.22
N ARG A 542 15.54 6.66 10.66
CA ARG A 542 15.67 7.81 9.76
C ARG A 542 14.92 7.61 8.44
N SER A 543 14.98 6.43 7.86
CA SER A 543 14.22 6.09 6.64
C SER A 543 12.71 6.22 6.87
N GLU A 544 12.20 5.67 7.98
CA GLU A 544 10.79 5.75 8.35
C GLU A 544 10.36 7.21 8.61
N VAL A 545 11.15 7.99 9.36
CA VAL A 545 10.87 9.40 9.62
C VAL A 545 10.80 10.21 8.33
N ARG A 546 11.72 10.01 7.39
CA ARG A 546 11.72 10.67 6.07
C ARG A 546 10.48 10.28 5.24
N ARG A 547 10.05 9.03 5.33
CA ARG A 547 8.78 8.58 4.75
C ARG A 547 7.61 9.37 5.35
N TYR A 548 7.53 9.52 6.69
CA TYR A 548 6.44 10.27 7.33
C TYR A 548 6.46 11.74 6.93
N ILE A 549 7.63 12.38 6.91
CA ILE A 549 7.78 13.77 6.48
C ILE A 549 7.16 14.01 5.09
N THR A 550 7.34 13.07 4.16
CA THR A 550 6.86 13.22 2.78
C THR A 550 5.48 12.62 2.52
N LEU A 551 4.93 11.89 3.49
CA LEU A 551 3.60 11.27 3.43
C LEU A 551 2.80 11.57 4.71
N PRO A 552 2.46 12.83 4.98
CA PRO A 552 1.77 13.24 6.20
C PRO A 552 0.50 12.42 6.44
N GLY A 553 0.32 11.95 7.66
CA GLY A 553 -0.86 11.20 8.10
C GLY A 553 -0.92 9.74 7.65
N GLN A 554 -0.11 9.29 6.69
CA GLN A 554 -0.19 7.90 6.19
C GLN A 554 0.13 6.88 7.30
N ALA A 555 1.16 7.16 8.10
CA ALA A 555 1.59 6.29 9.18
C ALA A 555 0.55 6.15 10.31
N THR A 556 -0.39 7.10 10.43
CA THR A 556 -1.43 7.07 11.46
C THR A 556 -2.56 6.09 11.15
N GLY A 557 -2.79 5.77 9.87
CA GLY A 557 -3.88 4.91 9.43
C GLY A 557 -3.82 3.50 10.05
N TYR A 558 -2.65 2.94 10.22
CA TYR A 558 -2.43 1.60 10.78
C TYR A 558 -3.12 1.40 12.14
N LYS A 559 -2.67 2.15 13.11
CA LYS A 559 -3.14 1.99 14.50
C LYS A 559 -4.55 2.53 14.70
N ILE A 560 -4.92 3.65 14.05
CA ILE A 560 -6.28 4.18 14.09
C ILE A 560 -7.27 3.17 13.47
N GLY A 561 -6.90 2.52 12.38
CA GLY A 561 -7.72 1.47 11.76
C GLY A 561 -7.94 0.27 12.68
N MET A 562 -6.86 -0.26 13.28
CA MET A 562 -6.94 -1.36 14.25
C MET A 562 -7.87 -1.01 15.42
N LEU A 563 -7.67 0.16 16.03
CA LEU A 563 -8.46 0.60 17.18
C LEU A 563 -9.94 0.72 16.83
N LYS A 564 -10.29 1.22 15.64
CA LYS A 564 -11.68 1.30 15.18
C LYS A 564 -12.28 -0.10 14.97
N ILE A 565 -11.57 -1.03 14.38
CA ILE A 565 -12.05 -2.41 14.20
C ILE A 565 -12.28 -3.07 15.57
N MET A 566 -11.37 -2.90 16.54
CA MET A 566 -11.51 -3.40 17.90
C MET A 566 -12.70 -2.75 18.62
N GLU A 567 -12.87 -1.43 18.53
CA GLU A 567 -14.02 -0.70 19.06
C GLU A 567 -15.34 -1.27 18.53
N LEU A 568 -15.42 -1.50 17.22
CA LEU A 568 -16.62 -2.05 16.57
C LEU A 568 -16.89 -3.50 17.01
N ARG A 569 -15.85 -4.32 17.20
CA ARG A 569 -15.98 -5.67 17.75
C ARG A 569 -16.53 -5.63 19.17
N HIS A 570 -15.93 -4.83 20.06
CA HIS A 570 -16.41 -4.72 21.46
C HIS A 570 -17.83 -4.17 21.54
N LYS A 571 -18.18 -3.21 20.67
CA LYS A 571 -19.57 -2.72 20.56
C LYS A 571 -20.52 -3.85 20.19
N ALA A 572 -20.18 -4.67 19.20
CA ALA A 572 -21.00 -5.80 18.78
C ALA A 572 -21.13 -6.86 19.88
N GLU A 573 -20.04 -7.20 20.56
CA GLU A 573 -20.01 -8.12 21.71
C GLU A 573 -20.94 -7.62 22.83
N ALA A 574 -20.85 -6.34 23.19
CA ALA A 574 -21.64 -5.74 24.27
C ALA A 574 -23.14 -5.67 23.93
N GLU A 575 -23.49 -5.31 22.68
CA GLU A 575 -24.89 -5.11 22.28
C GLU A 575 -25.63 -6.41 21.92
N LEU A 576 -24.94 -7.44 21.45
CA LEU A 576 -25.54 -8.72 21.06
C LEU A 576 -25.44 -9.79 22.17
N GLY A 577 -24.48 -9.67 23.09
CA GLY A 577 -24.30 -10.64 24.17
C GLY A 577 -24.13 -12.07 23.64
N SER A 578 -24.96 -13.00 24.06
CA SER A 578 -24.92 -14.41 23.62
C SER A 578 -25.27 -14.63 22.14
N ARG A 579 -25.81 -13.63 21.45
CA ARG A 579 -26.08 -13.68 20.00
C ARG A 579 -24.89 -13.23 19.15
N PHE A 580 -23.83 -12.71 19.78
CA PHE A 580 -22.63 -12.31 19.05
C PHE A 580 -21.92 -13.54 18.48
N ASP A 581 -21.72 -13.53 17.16
CA ASP A 581 -20.90 -14.52 16.46
C ASP A 581 -19.68 -13.83 15.83
N LEU A 582 -18.49 -14.16 16.33
CA LEU A 582 -17.24 -13.58 15.90
C LEU A 582 -16.91 -13.88 14.43
N ARG A 583 -17.31 -15.05 13.93
CA ARG A 583 -17.12 -15.42 12.52
C ARG A 583 -17.92 -14.51 11.60
N SER A 584 -19.20 -14.28 11.94
CA SER A 584 -20.07 -13.37 11.21
C SER A 584 -19.57 -11.93 11.25
N PHE A 585 -19.00 -11.50 12.38
CA PHE A 585 -18.35 -10.19 12.49
C PHE A 585 -17.14 -10.08 11.55
N HIS A 586 -16.25 -11.07 11.55
CA HIS A 586 -15.08 -11.06 10.65
C HIS A 586 -15.50 -11.10 9.19
N ASP A 587 -16.48 -11.93 8.83
CA ASP A 587 -17.01 -12.01 7.47
C ASP A 587 -17.65 -10.68 7.03
N LEU A 588 -18.33 -9.98 7.95
CA LEU A 588 -18.85 -8.64 7.68
C LEU A 588 -17.73 -7.64 7.41
N VAL A 589 -16.67 -7.65 8.24
CA VAL A 589 -15.56 -6.70 8.10
C VAL A 589 -14.79 -7.01 6.82
N VAL A 590 -14.18 -8.19 6.68
CA VAL A 590 -13.29 -8.50 5.55
C VAL A 590 -14.04 -8.77 4.25
N GLY A 591 -15.21 -9.40 4.33
CA GLY A 591 -16.04 -9.74 3.16
C GLY A 591 -16.69 -8.55 2.47
N SER A 592 -16.69 -7.40 3.12
CA SER A 592 -17.26 -6.17 2.54
C SER A 592 -16.32 -5.42 1.62
N GLY A 593 -15.03 -5.81 1.54
CA GLY A 593 -13.99 -5.11 0.81
C GLY A 593 -13.56 -3.79 1.45
N SER A 594 -12.49 -3.19 0.93
CA SER A 594 -11.92 -1.96 1.50
C SER A 594 -12.90 -0.78 1.43
N MET A 595 -13.03 -0.03 2.54
CA MET A 595 -13.94 1.11 2.67
C MET A 595 -13.47 2.12 3.72
N PRO A 596 -13.98 3.37 3.72
CA PRO A 596 -13.76 4.29 4.83
C PRO A 596 -14.27 3.72 6.16
N LEU A 597 -13.55 3.99 7.26
CA LEU A 597 -13.94 3.51 8.60
C LEU A 597 -15.33 3.98 9.03
N SER A 598 -15.75 5.17 8.59
CA SER A 598 -17.11 5.68 8.84
C SER A 598 -18.19 4.88 8.13
N VAL A 599 -17.89 4.28 6.96
CA VAL A 599 -18.81 3.36 6.27
C VAL A 599 -18.80 2.01 6.97
N LEU A 600 -17.65 1.51 7.38
CA LEU A 600 -17.54 0.27 8.16
C LEU A 600 -18.36 0.36 9.47
N GLU A 601 -18.26 1.47 10.19
CA GLU A 601 -19.02 1.70 11.42
C GLU A 601 -20.52 1.64 11.20
N ARG A 602 -21.03 2.28 10.14
CA ARG A 602 -22.47 2.18 9.79
C ARG A 602 -22.85 0.74 9.47
N ARG A 603 -22.08 0.03 8.66
CA ARG A 603 -22.37 -1.38 8.33
C ARG A 603 -22.42 -2.28 9.55
N VAL A 604 -21.47 -2.13 10.47
CA VAL A 604 -21.47 -2.91 11.73
C VAL A 604 -22.68 -2.53 12.58
N THR A 605 -23.03 -1.25 12.66
CA THR A 605 -24.22 -0.79 13.41
C THR A 605 -25.51 -1.36 12.83
N ASP A 606 -25.67 -1.33 11.49
CA ASP A 606 -26.83 -1.88 10.80
C ASP A 606 -26.89 -3.41 10.97
N TRP A 607 -25.75 -4.10 10.91
CA TRP A 607 -25.66 -5.53 11.16
C TRP A 607 -26.08 -5.87 12.59
N ILE A 608 -25.58 -5.16 13.62
CA ILE A 608 -26.00 -5.35 15.01
C ILE A 608 -27.52 -5.19 15.13
N ALA A 609 -28.10 -4.15 14.51
CA ALA A 609 -29.55 -3.94 14.53
C ALA A 609 -30.33 -5.11 13.88
N SER A 610 -29.79 -5.72 12.83
CA SER A 610 -30.41 -6.85 12.14
C SER A 610 -30.34 -8.18 12.91
N GLN A 611 -29.45 -8.29 13.91
CA GLN A 611 -29.29 -9.47 14.77
C GLN A 611 -30.10 -9.39 16.07
N ARG A 612 -30.75 -8.24 16.35
CA ARG A 612 -31.64 -8.04 17.50
C ARG A 612 -33.02 -8.62 17.24
#